data_004288f80a16b117461a7605b662a8d8
#
_entry.id   004288f80a16b117461a7605b662a8d8
#
_cell.length_a   1.000
_cell.length_b   1.000
_cell.length_c   1.000
_cell.angle_alpha   90.00
_cell.angle_beta   90.00
_cell.angle_gamma   90.00
#
_symmetry.space_group_name_H-M   'P 1'
#
loop_
_entity.id
_entity.type
_entity.pdbx_description
1 polymer ?
#
loop_
_entity_poly.entity_id
_entity_poly.type
_entity_poly.pdbx_seq_one_letter_code
_entity_poly.pdbx_strand_id
1 'polypeptide(L)'
;MPTLNWIGKDKVVTHHNDVPYRVLDRKYTFGDAPDSGNKIIHGDNLEALKALLPEYEGKIKCIYIDPPYNTGNEGWVYNDNVNDPHIKKWLGQVVGSEIDDLTRHDKWLCMMYPRLVLLQRLLSDDGAIFISIDDNELYFLKCICDEIFGKSNFVCNICIKNDSRARPYDSISISHEYLLIYKGNSFAANQLHDQSKKFQYRDEIGGYDLYELRNRNSDFNIDNRPNLYYPFWVNPSNEIEKNLFEIDLVEHEGWIKFYPQESQGIKTVWRWGKEKSQENLNTVIFGRKAVGGWQVVKKYRDDAYSLPSVWDDADVSSDRGTLTLKKYFDNKRIFAFPKSPELIARCLEIASTKDCIILDSFGGSGTTAHAVLNLNRQDGGNRKFILCEMCDYAETITAERVRRVISGYGEGKNAVEGTGGSFDFYELGETIFDPKTGLLNNSANVEQIRQYVWYTETHTSYIPDEGRGNKYLLGTHNFADYYFYYEPQDETVLDWEFLATIKQRAEQYIIFADRCLLADEELQKHNIVFKKIPRDIKRQ
;
A
#
# COMPACT_ATOMS: atom_id res chain seq x y z
N MET A 1 -20.72 4.55 -16.83
CA MET A 1 -20.13 5.36 -15.73
C MET A 1 -19.97 6.77 -16.27
N PRO A 2 -20.25 7.83 -15.51
CA PRO A 2 -19.94 9.17 -15.98
C PRO A 2 -18.42 9.29 -16.15
N THR A 3 -17.99 9.87 -17.27
CA THR A 3 -16.58 10.04 -17.61
C THR A 3 -16.23 11.51 -17.49
N LEU A 4 -15.16 11.81 -16.76
CA LEU A 4 -14.61 13.17 -16.67
C LEU A 4 -13.83 13.47 -17.95
N ASN A 5 -14.14 14.58 -18.62
CA ASN A 5 -13.37 15.08 -19.73
C ASN A 5 -12.67 16.39 -19.35
N TRP A 6 -11.42 16.53 -19.77
CA TRP A 6 -10.61 17.74 -19.61
C TRP A 6 -9.70 17.93 -20.81
N ILE A 7 -9.18 19.14 -20.98
CA ILE A 7 -8.25 19.45 -22.08
C ILE A 7 -6.95 18.67 -21.88
N GLY A 8 -6.52 17.92 -22.89
CA GLY A 8 -5.31 17.08 -22.86
C GLY A 8 -5.53 15.64 -22.41
N LYS A 9 -6.78 15.22 -22.05
CA LYS A 9 -7.07 13.84 -21.66
C LYS A 9 -6.61 12.82 -22.70
N ASP A 10 -6.94 13.06 -23.96
CA ASP A 10 -6.60 12.19 -25.10
C ASP A 10 -5.09 11.97 -25.27
N LYS A 11 -4.26 12.93 -24.82
CA LYS A 11 -2.80 12.86 -24.87
C LYS A 11 -2.19 12.02 -23.73
N VAL A 12 -2.88 11.99 -22.58
CA VAL A 12 -2.30 11.39 -21.36
C VAL A 12 -2.86 10.01 -21.01
N VAL A 13 -4.02 9.63 -21.54
CA VAL A 13 -4.66 8.33 -21.24
C VAL A 13 -3.75 7.14 -21.58
N THR A 14 -3.01 7.21 -22.69
CA THR A 14 -2.06 6.18 -23.13
C THR A 14 -0.60 6.55 -22.91
N HIS A 15 -0.32 7.76 -22.42
CA HIS A 15 1.05 8.28 -22.31
C HIS A 15 1.98 7.41 -21.45
N HIS A 16 1.46 6.71 -20.46
CA HIS A 16 2.23 5.76 -19.66
C HIS A 16 2.91 4.66 -20.53
N ASN A 17 2.43 4.38 -21.73
CA ASN A 17 3.08 3.48 -22.70
C ASN A 17 4.28 4.15 -23.38
N ASP A 18 4.20 5.47 -23.63
CA ASP A 18 5.23 6.23 -24.33
C ASP A 18 6.38 6.70 -23.43
N VAL A 19 6.21 6.57 -22.11
CA VAL A 19 7.25 6.91 -21.13
C VAL A 19 8.48 6.01 -21.38
N PRO A 20 9.68 6.57 -21.54
CA PRO A 20 10.87 5.79 -21.79
C PRO A 20 11.21 4.93 -20.57
N TYR A 21 11.58 3.69 -20.82
CA TYR A 21 12.05 2.82 -19.76
C TYR A 21 13.50 3.16 -19.40
N ARG A 22 13.73 3.54 -18.14
CA ARG A 22 15.06 3.86 -17.61
C ARG A 22 15.57 2.75 -16.70
N VAL A 23 16.88 2.59 -16.70
CA VAL A 23 17.54 1.75 -15.72
C VAL A 23 17.60 2.47 -14.37
N LEU A 24 17.56 1.70 -13.28
CA LEU A 24 17.80 2.22 -11.93
C LEU A 24 19.31 2.08 -11.61
N ASP A 25 19.99 3.20 -11.46
CA ASP A 25 21.41 3.26 -11.21
C ASP A 25 21.68 3.44 -9.71
N ARG A 26 22.12 2.37 -9.04
CA ARG A 26 22.42 2.39 -7.61
C ARG A 26 23.68 3.22 -7.34
N LYS A 27 23.55 4.29 -6.59
CA LYS A 27 24.64 5.19 -6.22
C LYS A 27 25.37 4.74 -4.96
N TYR A 28 24.62 4.32 -3.95
CA TYR A 28 25.18 3.80 -2.70
C TYR A 28 24.16 2.98 -1.92
N THR A 29 24.66 2.25 -0.94
CA THR A 29 23.88 1.60 0.12
C THR A 29 24.18 2.31 1.44
N PHE A 30 23.14 2.55 2.24
CA PHE A 30 23.26 2.99 3.62
C PHE A 30 22.85 1.87 4.56
N GLY A 31 23.67 1.63 5.61
CA GLY A 31 23.49 0.50 6.55
C GLY A 31 24.30 -0.73 6.14
N ASP A 32 24.13 -1.82 6.89
CA ASP A 32 25.01 -3.01 6.80
C ASP A 32 24.51 -4.09 5.82
N ALA A 33 23.32 -3.93 5.24
CA ALA A 33 22.71 -4.92 4.35
C ALA A 33 22.43 -4.29 2.97
N PRO A 34 23.35 -4.44 2.00
CA PRO A 34 23.02 -4.13 0.60
C PRO A 34 21.89 -5.05 0.11
N ASP A 35 21.14 -4.58 -0.87
CA ASP A 35 20.00 -5.29 -1.43
C ASP A 35 18.93 -5.66 -0.38
N SER A 36 18.76 -4.78 0.62
CA SER A 36 17.76 -4.95 1.69
C SER A 36 16.31 -4.95 1.18
N GLY A 37 16.08 -4.55 -0.06
CA GLY A 37 14.78 -4.33 -0.67
C GLY A 37 14.19 -2.94 -0.40
N ASN A 38 14.81 -2.14 0.46
CA ASN A 38 14.43 -0.74 0.68
C ASN A 38 15.11 0.14 -0.35
N LYS A 39 14.33 0.96 -1.08
CA LYS A 39 14.81 1.79 -2.17
C LYS A 39 14.37 3.25 -2.00
N ILE A 40 15.29 4.17 -2.27
CA ILE A 40 14.98 5.59 -2.51
C ILE A 40 15.47 5.91 -3.92
N ILE A 41 14.56 6.37 -4.78
CA ILE A 41 14.81 6.63 -6.19
C ILE A 41 14.65 8.13 -6.42
N HIS A 42 15.72 8.80 -6.82
CA HIS A 42 15.70 10.20 -7.21
C HIS A 42 15.48 10.34 -8.71
N GLY A 43 14.48 11.12 -9.09
CA GLY A 43 14.11 11.42 -10.48
C GLY A 43 12.61 11.53 -10.69
N ASP A 44 12.19 11.79 -11.93
CA ASP A 44 10.77 11.90 -12.28
C ASP A 44 10.02 10.63 -11.88
N ASN A 45 8.99 10.79 -11.07
CA ASN A 45 8.24 9.66 -10.52
C ASN A 45 7.47 8.86 -11.58
N LEU A 46 7.10 9.46 -12.72
CA LEU A 46 6.47 8.74 -13.82
C LEU A 46 7.47 7.76 -14.48
N GLU A 47 8.70 8.21 -14.73
CA GLU A 47 9.78 7.36 -15.25
C GLU A 47 10.23 6.31 -14.20
N ALA A 48 10.30 6.70 -12.92
CA ALA A 48 10.61 5.78 -11.83
C ALA A 48 9.56 4.66 -11.69
N LEU A 49 8.27 5.00 -11.73
CA LEU A 49 7.18 4.01 -11.69
C LEU A 49 7.25 3.05 -12.88
N LYS A 50 7.58 3.57 -14.08
CA LYS A 50 7.78 2.73 -15.27
C LYS A 50 8.95 1.76 -15.06
N ALA A 51 10.07 2.26 -14.52
CA ALA A 51 11.27 1.46 -14.25
C ALA A 51 11.05 0.36 -13.20
N LEU A 52 10.07 0.52 -12.31
CA LEU A 52 9.72 -0.47 -11.29
C LEU A 52 8.87 -1.64 -11.83
N LEU A 53 8.16 -1.49 -12.95
CA LEU A 53 7.22 -2.52 -13.44
C LEU A 53 7.85 -3.91 -13.60
N PRO A 54 9.04 -4.09 -14.20
CA PRO A 54 9.60 -5.42 -14.42
C PRO A 54 9.85 -6.24 -13.15
N GLU A 55 10.06 -5.56 -12.03
CA GLU A 55 10.31 -6.21 -10.75
C GLU A 55 9.04 -6.28 -9.88
N TYR A 56 8.18 -5.26 -9.96
CA TYR A 56 7.12 -5.02 -8.97
C TYR A 56 5.69 -4.99 -9.51
N GLU A 57 5.42 -5.24 -10.81
CA GLU A 57 4.04 -5.28 -11.32
C GLU A 57 3.19 -6.28 -10.53
N GLY A 58 2.06 -5.81 -10.00
CA GLY A 58 1.14 -6.60 -9.19
C GLY A 58 1.68 -7.08 -7.84
N LYS A 59 2.75 -6.49 -7.30
CA LYS A 59 3.40 -6.95 -6.05
C LYS A 59 3.34 -5.95 -4.89
N ILE A 60 2.98 -4.71 -5.14
CA ILE A 60 2.94 -3.69 -4.09
C ILE A 60 1.69 -3.86 -3.25
N LYS A 61 1.87 -4.19 -1.99
CA LYS A 61 0.77 -4.45 -1.05
C LYS A 61 0.08 -3.19 -0.56
N CYS A 62 0.85 -2.13 -0.32
CA CYS A 62 0.32 -0.86 0.14
C CYS A 62 0.99 0.29 -0.62
N ILE A 63 0.19 1.14 -1.22
CA ILE A 63 0.64 2.39 -1.84
C ILE A 63 0.11 3.54 -0.99
N TYR A 64 0.99 4.45 -0.59
CA TYR A 64 0.60 5.73 -0.01
C TYR A 64 1.18 6.82 -0.89
N ILE A 65 0.40 7.83 -1.26
CA ILE A 65 0.88 9.00 -1.97
C ILE A 65 0.28 10.29 -1.42
N ASP A 66 1.09 11.34 -1.45
CA ASP A 66 0.74 12.71 -1.08
C ASP A 66 1.07 13.65 -2.26
N PRO A 67 0.25 13.63 -3.35
CA PRO A 67 0.51 14.43 -4.53
C PRO A 67 0.27 15.92 -4.23
N PRO A 68 0.74 16.84 -5.09
CA PRO A 68 0.44 18.26 -4.96
C PRO A 68 -1.07 18.53 -4.89
N TYR A 69 -1.52 19.36 -3.94
CA TYR A 69 -2.95 19.67 -3.73
C TYR A 69 -3.50 20.73 -4.68
N ASN A 70 -2.63 21.36 -5.46
CA ASN A 70 -3.00 22.37 -6.46
C ASN A 70 -3.76 23.57 -5.87
N THR A 71 -3.32 24.05 -4.70
CA THR A 71 -3.99 25.12 -3.92
C THR A 71 -3.93 26.50 -4.56
N GLY A 72 -3.11 26.70 -5.59
CA GLY A 72 -2.94 27.99 -6.28
C GLY A 72 -1.95 28.96 -5.60
N ASN A 73 -1.32 28.57 -4.50
CA ASN A 73 -0.32 29.39 -3.81
C ASN A 73 1.06 29.27 -4.46
N GLU A 74 1.43 30.24 -5.30
CA GLU A 74 2.62 30.17 -6.16
C GLU A 74 3.98 30.50 -5.50
N GLY A 75 4.04 30.67 -4.20
CA GLY A 75 5.23 31.21 -3.51
C GLY A 75 6.09 30.22 -2.71
N TRP A 76 5.86 28.91 -2.77
CA TRP A 76 6.53 27.94 -1.90
C TRP A 76 7.60 27.15 -2.64
N VAL A 77 8.72 26.88 -1.95
CA VAL A 77 9.86 26.10 -2.46
C VAL A 77 9.46 24.65 -2.80
N TYR A 78 8.47 24.13 -2.13
CA TYR A 78 7.81 22.85 -2.44
C TYR A 78 6.56 23.15 -3.25
N ASN A 79 6.66 22.90 -4.53
CA ASN A 79 5.65 23.35 -5.49
C ASN A 79 4.39 22.51 -5.36
N ASP A 80 3.44 23.02 -4.58
CA ASP A 80 2.09 22.50 -4.44
C ASP A 80 1.28 22.65 -5.77
N ASN A 81 1.91 23.19 -6.80
CA ASN A 81 1.36 23.46 -8.10
C ASN A 81 2.09 22.67 -9.20
N VAL A 82 1.34 22.32 -10.23
CA VAL A 82 1.83 21.77 -11.51
C VAL A 82 2.79 22.76 -12.24
N ASN A 83 3.22 23.80 -11.57
CA ASN A 83 4.14 24.82 -12.06
C ASN A 83 5.64 24.49 -11.87
N ASP A 84 5.95 23.30 -11.36
CA ASP A 84 7.33 22.82 -11.36
C ASP A 84 7.93 22.89 -12.78
N PRO A 85 9.17 23.38 -12.95
CA PRO A 85 9.78 23.51 -14.28
C PRO A 85 9.86 22.19 -15.04
N HIS A 86 10.06 21.07 -14.37
CA HIS A 86 10.10 19.74 -14.99
C HIS A 86 8.72 19.31 -15.47
N ILE A 87 7.68 19.50 -14.66
CA ILE A 87 6.29 19.21 -15.03
C ILE A 87 5.81 20.14 -16.15
N LYS A 88 6.13 21.43 -16.10
CA LYS A 88 5.83 22.37 -17.22
C LYS A 88 6.49 21.95 -18.51
N LYS A 89 7.77 21.56 -18.46
CA LYS A 89 8.49 21.09 -19.64
C LYS A 89 7.86 19.81 -20.19
N TRP A 90 7.53 18.87 -19.30
CA TRP A 90 6.86 17.63 -19.66
C TRP A 90 5.47 17.88 -20.27
N LEU A 91 4.62 18.71 -19.64
CA LEU A 91 3.32 19.08 -20.17
C LEU A 91 3.43 19.74 -21.56
N GLY A 92 4.41 20.64 -21.76
CA GLY A 92 4.67 21.25 -23.05
C GLY A 92 5.06 20.23 -24.13
N GLN A 93 5.76 19.18 -23.77
CA GLN A 93 6.14 18.09 -24.69
C GLN A 93 4.96 17.16 -25.01
N VAL A 94 4.13 16.83 -24.03
CA VAL A 94 3.04 15.85 -24.15
C VAL A 94 1.76 16.47 -24.68
N VAL A 95 1.36 17.63 -24.17
CA VAL A 95 0.11 18.31 -24.54
C VAL A 95 0.31 19.27 -25.74
N GLY A 96 1.53 19.77 -25.93
CA GLY A 96 1.88 20.62 -27.07
C GLY A 96 1.26 22.02 -26.98
N SER A 97 0.73 22.54 -28.10
CA SER A 97 0.19 23.90 -28.20
C SER A 97 -1.07 24.15 -27.36
N GLU A 98 -1.74 23.11 -26.89
CA GLU A 98 -2.94 23.24 -26.04
C GLU A 98 -2.60 23.64 -24.59
N ILE A 99 -1.31 23.70 -24.23
CA ILE A 99 -0.86 24.00 -22.87
C ILE A 99 -1.34 25.34 -22.34
N ASP A 100 -1.47 26.31 -23.23
CA ASP A 100 -1.88 27.69 -22.87
C ASP A 100 -3.37 27.78 -22.54
N ASP A 101 -4.18 26.85 -23.06
CA ASP A 101 -5.62 26.76 -22.81
C ASP A 101 -5.95 25.90 -21.56
N LEU A 102 -4.96 25.21 -20.97
CA LEU A 102 -5.16 24.36 -19.81
C LEU A 102 -5.44 25.19 -18.55
N THR A 103 -6.53 24.87 -17.87
CA THR A 103 -6.75 25.33 -16.49
C THR A 103 -5.75 24.63 -15.54
N ARG A 104 -5.63 25.13 -14.30
CA ARG A 104 -4.78 24.46 -13.30
C ARG A 104 -5.23 23.02 -13.02
N HIS A 105 -6.54 22.75 -13.07
CA HIS A 105 -7.12 21.42 -12.86
C HIS A 105 -6.80 20.47 -14.02
N ASP A 106 -6.89 20.97 -15.28
CA ASP A 106 -6.51 20.18 -16.45
C ASP A 106 -5.04 19.75 -16.39
N LYS A 107 -4.13 20.68 -16.00
CA LYS A 107 -2.70 20.40 -15.83
C LYS A 107 -2.46 19.34 -14.76
N TRP A 108 -3.16 19.45 -13.64
CA TRP A 108 -3.07 18.49 -12.55
C TRP A 108 -3.57 17.10 -12.98
N LEU A 109 -4.70 17.03 -13.65
CA LEU A 109 -5.25 15.79 -14.19
C LEU A 109 -4.32 15.13 -15.21
N CYS A 110 -3.74 15.91 -16.12
CA CYS A 110 -2.74 15.43 -17.08
C CYS A 110 -1.51 14.85 -16.38
N MET A 111 -1.04 15.48 -15.30
CA MET A 111 0.09 15.03 -14.52
C MET A 111 -0.23 13.74 -13.75
N MET A 112 -1.40 13.65 -13.12
CA MET A 112 -1.75 12.54 -12.24
C MET A 112 -2.18 11.28 -12.98
N TYR A 113 -2.91 11.41 -14.10
CA TYR A 113 -3.53 10.28 -14.77
C TYR A 113 -2.53 9.14 -15.13
N PRO A 114 -1.44 9.41 -15.87
CA PRO A 114 -0.49 8.35 -16.24
C PRO A 114 0.23 7.74 -15.03
N ARG A 115 0.45 8.54 -13.95
CA ARG A 115 1.03 8.05 -12.70
C ARG A 115 0.10 7.10 -11.97
N LEU A 116 -1.19 7.43 -11.89
CA LEU A 116 -2.21 6.57 -11.28
C LEU A 116 -2.39 5.26 -12.05
N VAL A 117 -2.29 5.28 -13.39
CA VAL A 117 -2.32 4.06 -14.21
C VAL A 117 -1.13 3.14 -13.85
N LEU A 118 0.08 3.68 -13.75
CA LEU A 118 1.25 2.88 -13.35
C LEU A 118 1.16 2.38 -11.91
N LEU A 119 0.64 3.20 -10.98
CA LEU A 119 0.40 2.79 -9.59
C LEU A 119 -0.63 1.66 -9.52
N GLN A 120 -1.68 1.71 -10.34
CA GLN A 120 -2.67 0.62 -10.43
C GLN A 120 -2.04 -0.68 -10.92
N ARG A 121 -1.14 -0.63 -11.91
CA ARG A 121 -0.40 -1.80 -12.40
C ARG A 121 0.55 -2.40 -11.35
N LEU A 122 1.19 -1.56 -10.55
CA LEU A 122 2.09 -1.99 -9.48
C LEU A 122 1.35 -2.58 -8.27
N LEU A 123 0.09 -2.15 -8.04
CA LEU A 123 -0.72 -2.60 -6.90
C LEU A 123 -1.05 -4.08 -7.02
N SER A 124 -0.83 -4.84 -5.96
CA SER A 124 -1.25 -6.24 -5.89
C SER A 124 -2.78 -6.38 -5.82
N ASP A 125 -3.29 -7.52 -6.28
CA ASP A 125 -4.73 -7.79 -6.28
C ASP A 125 -5.35 -7.78 -4.87
N ASP A 126 -4.56 -8.06 -3.86
CA ASP A 126 -4.90 -8.00 -2.44
C ASP A 126 -4.38 -6.73 -1.74
N GLY A 127 -3.92 -5.72 -2.49
CA GLY A 127 -3.36 -4.47 -1.99
C GLY A 127 -4.37 -3.34 -1.86
N ALA A 128 -3.91 -2.20 -1.31
CA ALA A 128 -4.68 -0.95 -1.26
C ALA A 128 -3.81 0.27 -1.52
N ILE A 129 -4.41 1.31 -2.10
CA ILE A 129 -3.80 2.62 -2.30
C ILE A 129 -4.52 3.67 -1.46
N PHE A 130 -3.74 4.50 -0.79
CA PHE A 130 -4.16 5.62 0.05
C PHE A 130 -3.61 6.91 -0.57
N ILE A 131 -4.50 7.86 -0.87
CA ILE A 131 -4.15 9.10 -1.55
C ILE A 131 -4.60 10.27 -0.69
N SER A 132 -3.64 11.03 -0.15
CA SER A 132 -3.92 12.28 0.55
C SER A 132 -4.29 13.37 -0.44
N ILE A 133 -5.32 14.16 -0.14
CA ILE A 133 -5.81 15.25 -1.00
C ILE A 133 -6.66 16.23 -0.18
N ASP A 134 -6.82 17.46 -0.66
CA ASP A 134 -7.78 18.42 -0.10
C ASP A 134 -8.98 18.69 -1.03
N ASP A 135 -9.83 19.63 -0.65
CA ASP A 135 -11.03 20.01 -1.40
C ASP A 135 -10.76 20.50 -2.82
N ASN A 136 -9.52 21.00 -3.12
CA ASN A 136 -9.21 21.54 -4.43
C ASN A 136 -9.31 20.48 -5.54
N GLU A 137 -8.81 19.27 -5.29
CA GLU A 137 -8.73 18.21 -6.31
C GLU A 137 -9.47 16.92 -5.94
N LEU A 138 -10.07 16.80 -4.76
CA LEU A 138 -10.75 15.58 -4.28
C LEU A 138 -11.73 15.00 -5.30
N TYR A 139 -12.61 15.85 -5.84
CA TYR A 139 -13.68 15.40 -6.74
C TYR A 139 -13.15 14.94 -8.10
N PHE A 140 -12.15 15.65 -8.62
CA PHE A 140 -11.50 15.29 -9.88
C PHE A 140 -10.69 14.01 -9.71
N LEU A 141 -9.91 13.91 -8.63
CA LEU A 141 -9.17 12.70 -8.27
C LEU A 141 -10.10 11.49 -8.14
N LYS A 142 -11.23 11.65 -7.44
CA LYS A 142 -12.23 10.57 -7.29
C LYS A 142 -12.73 10.08 -8.64
N CYS A 143 -13.00 10.97 -9.59
CA CYS A 143 -13.49 10.62 -10.92
C CYS A 143 -12.46 9.81 -11.72
N ILE A 144 -11.19 10.25 -11.75
CA ILE A 144 -10.13 9.53 -12.48
C ILE A 144 -9.75 8.21 -11.78
N CYS A 145 -9.79 8.15 -10.46
CA CYS A 145 -9.59 6.91 -9.73
C CYS A 145 -10.73 5.89 -9.96
N ASP A 146 -11.97 6.32 -10.06
CA ASP A 146 -13.10 5.45 -10.44
C ASP A 146 -12.90 4.86 -11.86
N GLU A 147 -12.31 5.63 -12.77
CA GLU A 147 -12.00 5.19 -14.14
C GLU A 147 -10.85 4.18 -14.16
N ILE A 148 -9.78 4.41 -13.39
CA ILE A 148 -8.54 3.60 -13.41
C ILE A 148 -8.65 2.36 -12.52
N PHE A 149 -9.05 2.52 -11.26
CA PHE A 149 -9.12 1.43 -10.28
C PHE A 149 -10.47 0.69 -10.30
N GLY A 150 -11.50 1.29 -10.90
CA GLY A 150 -12.87 0.79 -10.88
C GLY A 150 -13.67 1.29 -9.68
N LYS A 151 -14.90 1.75 -9.92
CA LYS A 151 -15.81 2.27 -8.88
C LYS A 151 -16.11 1.25 -7.77
N SER A 152 -16.18 -0.05 -8.09
CA SER A 152 -16.40 -1.13 -7.12
C SER A 152 -15.25 -1.30 -6.12
N ASN A 153 -14.07 -0.80 -6.46
CA ASN A 153 -12.86 -0.87 -5.65
C ASN A 153 -12.66 0.36 -4.76
N PHE A 154 -13.55 1.33 -4.82
CA PHE A 154 -13.59 2.42 -3.87
C PHE A 154 -13.97 1.91 -2.48
N VAL A 155 -13.13 2.19 -1.47
CA VAL A 155 -13.39 1.78 -0.08
C VAL A 155 -14.11 2.90 0.67
N CYS A 156 -13.45 4.02 0.86
CA CYS A 156 -14.01 5.19 1.54
C CYS A 156 -13.14 6.44 1.30
N ASN A 157 -13.66 7.56 1.76
CA ASN A 157 -12.96 8.82 1.91
C ASN A 157 -12.90 9.15 3.40
N ILE A 158 -11.69 9.18 3.97
CA ILE A 158 -11.48 9.51 5.38
C ILE A 158 -11.24 11.00 5.50
N CYS A 159 -11.97 11.67 6.39
CA CYS A 159 -11.72 13.05 6.75
C CYS A 159 -10.67 13.11 7.87
N ILE A 160 -9.56 13.80 7.63
CA ILE A 160 -8.46 13.96 8.60
C ILE A 160 -8.44 15.39 9.09
N LYS A 161 -8.54 15.59 10.39
CA LYS A 161 -8.43 16.91 11.00
C LYS A 161 -6.97 17.33 11.10
N ASN A 162 -6.61 18.41 10.38
CA ASN A 162 -5.23 18.89 10.28
C ASN A 162 -4.85 19.91 11.34
N ASP A 163 -5.73 20.84 11.68
CA ASP A 163 -5.42 21.95 12.59
C ASP A 163 -6.51 22.13 13.64
N SER A 164 -6.11 22.13 14.89
CA SER A 164 -6.96 22.51 16.03
C SER A 164 -7.09 24.03 16.21
N ARG A 165 -6.28 24.82 15.49
CA ARG A 165 -6.16 26.29 15.63
C ARG A 165 -6.52 27.02 14.35
N ALA A 166 -7.46 26.48 13.58
CA ALA A 166 -7.92 27.11 12.34
C ALA A 166 -8.12 28.63 12.56
N ARG A 167 -7.32 29.44 11.89
CA ARG A 167 -7.47 30.90 11.96
C ARG A 167 -8.66 31.28 11.10
N PRO A 168 -9.70 31.86 11.66
CA PRO A 168 -10.85 32.26 10.86
C PRO A 168 -10.45 33.47 10.02
N TYR A 169 -10.14 33.25 8.75
CA TYR A 169 -10.08 34.31 7.76
C TYR A 169 -11.47 34.62 7.23
N ASP A 170 -12.39 33.65 7.32
CA ASP A 170 -13.80 33.71 6.96
C ASP A 170 -14.68 33.13 8.06
N SER A 171 -15.99 33.20 7.89
CA SER A 171 -16.98 32.63 8.83
C SER A 171 -16.86 31.11 8.99
N ILE A 172 -16.22 30.43 8.03
CA ILE A 172 -15.96 28.99 8.05
C ILE A 172 -14.47 28.76 7.80
N SER A 173 -13.81 28.07 8.73
CA SER A 173 -12.40 27.68 8.61
C SER A 173 -12.28 26.26 8.10
N ILE A 174 -11.54 26.04 7.01
CA ILE A 174 -11.19 24.71 6.54
C ILE A 174 -10.04 24.18 7.42
N SER A 175 -10.28 23.07 8.11
CA SER A 175 -9.35 22.49 9.08
C SER A 175 -9.12 20.99 8.85
N HIS A 176 -9.37 20.52 7.64
CA HIS A 176 -9.28 19.11 7.31
C HIS A 176 -8.68 18.88 5.91
N GLU A 177 -8.24 17.67 5.69
CA GLU A 177 -7.89 17.09 4.40
C GLU A 177 -8.53 15.72 4.29
N TYR A 178 -8.35 15.05 3.18
CA TYR A 178 -8.94 13.73 2.94
C TYR A 178 -7.89 12.69 2.63
N LEU A 179 -8.22 11.44 2.94
CA LEU A 179 -7.50 10.27 2.52
C LEU A 179 -8.44 9.39 1.70
N LEU A 180 -8.24 9.39 0.40
CA LEU A 180 -9.03 8.61 -0.57
C LEU A 180 -8.45 7.19 -0.67
N ILE A 181 -9.30 6.16 -0.54
CA ILE A 181 -8.85 4.76 -0.49
C ILE A 181 -9.49 3.95 -1.60
N TYR A 182 -8.63 3.29 -2.40
CA TYR A 182 -9.01 2.25 -3.35
C TYR A 182 -8.28 0.94 -3.04
N LYS A 183 -8.85 -0.16 -3.49
CA LYS A 183 -8.34 -1.51 -3.22
C LYS A 183 -8.20 -2.34 -4.48
N GLY A 184 -7.37 -3.38 -4.42
CA GLY A 184 -7.38 -4.48 -5.37
C GLY A 184 -8.61 -5.38 -5.19
N ASN A 185 -8.87 -6.27 -6.14
CA ASN A 185 -10.12 -7.04 -6.19
C ASN A 185 -10.27 -8.01 -5.01
N SER A 186 -9.18 -8.58 -4.52
CA SER A 186 -9.16 -9.55 -3.42
C SER A 186 -8.75 -8.96 -2.06
N PHE A 187 -8.61 -7.63 -1.97
CA PHE A 187 -8.21 -6.97 -0.73
C PHE A 187 -9.20 -7.19 0.41
N ALA A 188 -8.66 -7.54 1.56
CA ALA A 188 -9.35 -7.52 2.84
C ALA A 188 -8.54 -6.70 3.84
N ALA A 189 -9.18 -5.71 4.45
CA ALA A 189 -8.53 -4.91 5.49
C ALA A 189 -8.18 -5.78 6.71
N ASN A 190 -7.03 -5.51 7.31
CA ASN A 190 -6.62 -6.18 8.54
C ASN A 190 -7.58 -5.85 9.68
N GLN A 191 -7.82 -6.83 10.54
CA GLN A 191 -8.49 -6.59 11.80
C GLN A 191 -7.53 -5.87 12.75
N LEU A 192 -7.93 -4.70 13.24
CA LEU A 192 -7.12 -3.90 14.15
C LEU A 192 -7.40 -4.32 15.60
N HIS A 193 -6.34 -4.42 16.40
CA HIS A 193 -6.38 -4.82 17.80
C HIS A 193 -5.82 -3.73 18.71
N ASP A 194 -6.57 -3.34 19.73
CA ASP A 194 -6.11 -2.38 20.73
C ASP A 194 -5.21 -3.08 21.76
N GLN A 195 -3.91 -3.09 21.50
CA GLN A 195 -2.91 -3.66 22.41
C GLN A 195 -2.86 -2.92 23.77
N SER A 196 -3.37 -1.70 23.85
CA SER A 196 -3.44 -0.93 25.12
C SER A 196 -4.66 -1.26 25.96
N LYS A 197 -5.62 -2.04 25.41
CA LYS A 197 -6.86 -2.40 26.08
C LYS A 197 -6.61 -3.13 27.40
N LYS A 198 -7.07 -2.55 28.48
CA LYS A 198 -7.03 -3.16 29.81
C LYS A 198 -8.36 -3.81 30.09
N PHE A 199 -8.37 -5.13 30.09
CA PHE A 199 -9.52 -5.91 30.52
C PHE A 199 -9.71 -5.82 32.04
N GLN A 200 -10.97 -5.79 32.49
CA GLN A 200 -11.30 -5.71 33.92
C GLN A 200 -11.01 -7.02 34.68
N TYR A 201 -11.04 -8.15 33.97
CA TYR A 201 -10.88 -9.48 34.55
C TYR A 201 -9.84 -10.26 33.77
N ARG A 202 -9.29 -11.31 34.42
CA ARG A 202 -8.32 -12.20 33.81
C ARG A 202 -8.51 -13.62 34.34
N ASP A 203 -8.45 -14.61 33.46
CA ASP A 203 -8.39 -16.04 33.76
C ASP A 203 -7.19 -16.71 33.04
N GLU A 204 -7.15 -18.04 33.01
CA GLU A 204 -6.06 -18.83 32.39
C GLU A 204 -5.93 -18.59 30.89
N ILE A 205 -7.05 -18.26 30.19
CA ILE A 205 -7.08 -17.99 28.75
C ILE A 205 -6.57 -16.57 28.43
N GLY A 206 -6.78 -15.61 29.35
CA GLY A 206 -6.36 -14.21 29.15
C GLY A 206 -7.29 -13.20 29.78
N GLY A 207 -7.17 -11.93 29.34
CA GLY A 207 -8.04 -10.84 29.77
C GLY A 207 -9.45 -10.93 29.20
N TYR A 208 -10.44 -10.43 29.92
CA TYR A 208 -11.83 -10.33 29.46
C TYR A 208 -12.62 -9.24 30.21
N ASP A 209 -13.69 -8.76 29.55
CA ASP A 209 -14.72 -7.95 30.14
C ASP A 209 -16.03 -8.76 30.24
N LEU A 210 -16.94 -8.34 31.10
CA LEU A 210 -18.24 -8.97 31.24
C LEU A 210 -19.33 -8.14 30.56
N TYR A 211 -19.91 -8.68 29.51
CA TYR A 211 -21.04 -8.07 28.80
C TYR A 211 -22.32 -8.85 29.05
N GLU A 212 -23.42 -8.11 29.31
CA GLU A 212 -24.74 -8.72 29.46
C GLU A 212 -25.18 -9.39 28.16
N LEU A 213 -25.66 -10.64 28.25
CA LEU A 213 -26.18 -11.38 27.09
C LEU A 213 -27.53 -10.86 26.61
N ARG A 214 -28.24 -10.13 27.46
CA ARG A 214 -29.52 -9.49 27.13
C ARG A 214 -29.31 -8.42 26.04
N ASN A 215 -30.22 -8.39 25.06
CA ASN A 215 -30.29 -7.26 24.13
C ASN A 215 -31.03 -6.10 24.80
N ARG A 216 -30.30 -4.98 25.01
CA ARG A 216 -30.86 -3.78 25.66
C ARG A 216 -31.68 -2.90 24.71
N ASN A 217 -31.60 -3.12 23.39
CA ASN A 217 -32.40 -2.40 22.43
C ASN A 217 -33.84 -2.93 22.45
N SER A 218 -34.80 -2.08 22.81
CA SER A 218 -36.20 -2.40 22.91
C SER A 218 -36.86 -2.79 21.57
N ASP A 219 -36.25 -2.42 20.44
CA ASP A 219 -36.67 -2.85 19.11
C ASP A 219 -36.59 -4.37 18.93
N PHE A 220 -35.74 -5.06 19.74
CA PHE A 220 -35.64 -6.52 19.77
C PHE A 220 -36.33 -7.05 21.04
N ASN A 221 -37.53 -7.51 20.91
CA ASN A 221 -38.39 -7.91 22.02
C ASN A 221 -39.09 -9.25 21.75
N ILE A 222 -39.85 -9.74 22.72
CA ILE A 222 -40.54 -11.01 22.63
C ILE A 222 -41.51 -11.10 21.43
N ASP A 223 -42.11 -9.99 21.00
CA ASP A 223 -43.12 -9.98 19.94
C ASP A 223 -42.49 -10.25 18.57
N ASN A 224 -41.30 -9.72 18.33
CA ASN A 224 -40.61 -9.87 17.03
C ASN A 224 -39.46 -10.89 17.06
N ARG A 225 -39.04 -11.36 18.24
CA ARG A 225 -37.96 -12.36 18.42
C ARG A 225 -38.30 -13.40 19.49
N PRO A 226 -39.48 -14.08 19.41
CA PRO A 226 -39.94 -14.98 20.46
C PRO A 226 -38.96 -16.14 20.76
N ASN A 227 -38.23 -16.63 19.76
CA ASN A 227 -37.25 -17.71 19.91
C ASN A 227 -36.03 -17.33 20.75
N LEU A 228 -35.82 -16.02 20.99
CA LEU A 228 -34.76 -15.50 21.83
C LEU A 228 -35.23 -15.17 23.26
N TYR A 229 -36.50 -15.43 23.58
CA TYR A 229 -37.08 -15.28 24.91
C TYR A 229 -37.28 -16.65 25.53
N TYR A 230 -36.28 -17.11 26.30
CA TYR A 230 -36.27 -18.39 26.99
C TYR A 230 -35.61 -18.25 28.35
N PRO A 231 -35.90 -19.14 29.32
CA PRO A 231 -35.29 -19.09 30.64
C PRO A 231 -33.89 -19.65 30.66
N PHE A 232 -33.11 -19.15 31.60
CA PHE A 232 -31.96 -19.84 32.18
C PHE A 232 -32.29 -20.23 33.62
N TRP A 233 -31.63 -21.28 34.10
CA TRP A 233 -31.57 -21.65 35.49
C TRP A 233 -30.18 -21.39 36.02
N VAL A 234 -30.05 -20.80 37.21
CA VAL A 234 -28.78 -20.53 37.85
C VAL A 234 -28.66 -21.33 39.16
N ASN A 235 -27.50 -21.93 39.35
CA ASN A 235 -27.13 -22.56 40.62
C ASN A 235 -26.59 -21.53 41.60
N PRO A 236 -27.35 -21.02 42.58
CA PRO A 236 -26.88 -20.01 43.50
C PRO A 236 -25.82 -20.51 44.49
N SER A 237 -25.62 -21.84 44.57
CA SER A 237 -24.65 -22.47 45.47
C SER A 237 -23.33 -22.81 44.78
N ASN A 238 -23.23 -22.71 43.45
CA ASN A 238 -22.03 -22.98 42.69
C ASN A 238 -21.50 -21.73 42.01
N GLU A 239 -20.64 -21.00 42.71
CA GLU A 239 -19.89 -19.88 42.17
C GLU A 239 -18.59 -20.43 41.53
N ILE A 240 -18.53 -20.41 40.17
CA ILE A 240 -17.40 -20.94 39.41
C ILE A 240 -16.18 -19.99 39.48
N GLU A 241 -16.45 -18.69 39.33
CA GLU A 241 -15.49 -17.61 39.49
C GLU A 241 -16.15 -16.47 40.27
N LYS A 242 -15.40 -15.48 40.73
CA LYS A 242 -15.91 -14.37 41.54
C LYS A 242 -17.14 -13.72 40.88
N ASN A 243 -18.31 -13.89 41.50
CA ASN A 243 -19.64 -13.43 41.02
C ASN A 243 -20.05 -13.99 39.65
N LEU A 244 -19.52 -15.14 39.24
CA LEU A 244 -19.92 -15.90 38.06
C LEU A 244 -20.40 -17.28 38.51
N PHE A 245 -21.66 -17.57 38.27
CA PHE A 245 -22.37 -18.74 38.73
C PHE A 245 -22.70 -19.70 37.61
N GLU A 246 -22.78 -20.97 37.93
CA GLU A 246 -23.20 -22.01 37.00
C GLU A 246 -24.62 -21.76 36.50
N ILE A 247 -24.84 -21.94 35.19
CA ILE A 247 -26.16 -21.82 34.55
C ILE A 247 -26.42 -22.99 33.63
N ASP A 248 -27.74 -23.27 33.42
CA ASP A 248 -28.19 -24.27 32.46
C ASP A 248 -29.47 -23.76 31.74
N LEU A 249 -29.84 -24.44 30.65
CA LEU A 249 -31.10 -24.26 29.92
C LEU A 249 -32.17 -25.27 30.38
N VAL A 250 -31.79 -26.23 31.22
CA VAL A 250 -32.65 -27.28 31.78
C VAL A 250 -32.92 -26.96 33.26
N GLU A 251 -34.10 -27.34 33.74
CA GLU A 251 -34.53 -27.16 35.12
C GLU A 251 -33.78 -28.17 36.04
N HIS A 252 -33.22 -27.64 37.14
CA HIS A 252 -32.63 -28.44 38.20
C HIS A 252 -33.27 -28.11 39.55
N GLU A 253 -33.32 -29.10 40.46
CA GLU A 253 -33.84 -28.91 41.81
C GLU A 253 -32.96 -27.89 42.60
N GLY A 254 -33.59 -26.88 43.18
CA GLY A 254 -32.90 -25.82 43.93
C GLY A 254 -32.30 -24.71 43.11
N TRP A 255 -32.40 -24.78 41.75
CA TRP A 255 -31.91 -23.71 40.91
C TRP A 255 -32.96 -22.63 40.67
N ILE A 256 -32.52 -21.39 40.42
CA ILE A 256 -33.39 -20.23 40.23
C ILE A 256 -33.61 -19.99 38.77
N LYS A 257 -34.88 -20.03 38.32
CA LYS A 257 -35.30 -19.72 36.96
C LYS A 257 -35.38 -18.22 36.76
N PHE A 258 -34.81 -17.72 35.67
CA PHE A 258 -34.91 -16.31 35.30
C PHE A 258 -34.95 -16.09 33.78
N TYR A 259 -35.51 -14.98 33.36
CA TYR A 259 -35.67 -14.53 31.97
C TYR A 259 -34.89 -13.23 31.74
N PRO A 260 -34.75 -12.78 30.47
CA PRO A 260 -34.22 -11.46 30.21
C PRO A 260 -34.99 -10.41 30.99
N GLN A 261 -34.29 -9.50 31.67
CA GLN A 261 -34.94 -8.43 32.44
C GLN A 261 -35.74 -7.51 31.51
N GLU A 262 -36.90 -7.04 31.97
CA GLU A 262 -37.69 -6.02 31.26
C GLU A 262 -36.96 -4.67 31.24
N SER A 263 -37.17 -3.91 30.20
CA SER A 263 -36.71 -2.54 30.05
C SER A 263 -37.87 -1.65 29.61
N GLN A 264 -38.19 -0.66 30.40
CA GLN A 264 -39.29 0.29 30.12
C GLN A 264 -40.66 -0.42 29.88
N GLY A 265 -40.93 -1.51 30.62
CA GLY A 265 -42.15 -2.29 30.46
C GLY A 265 -42.15 -3.23 29.26
N ILE A 266 -41.06 -3.33 28.51
CA ILE A 266 -40.91 -4.21 27.34
C ILE A 266 -40.10 -5.46 27.75
N LYS A 267 -40.64 -6.66 27.40
CA LYS A 267 -39.91 -7.92 27.57
C LYS A 267 -38.80 -8.03 26.52
N THR A 268 -37.56 -7.79 26.98
CA THR A 268 -36.38 -7.91 26.13
C THR A 268 -36.03 -9.37 25.85
N VAL A 269 -35.04 -9.63 24.97
CA VAL A 269 -34.64 -10.97 24.55
C VAL A 269 -33.13 -11.17 24.73
N TRP A 270 -32.67 -12.41 24.69
CA TRP A 270 -31.26 -12.70 24.64
C TRP A 270 -30.67 -12.37 23.25
N ARG A 271 -29.38 -12.16 23.17
CA ARG A 271 -28.65 -11.97 21.89
C ARG A 271 -28.40 -13.30 21.18
N TRP A 272 -28.42 -14.41 21.88
CA TRP A 272 -28.15 -15.74 21.37
C TRP A 272 -29.36 -16.65 21.43
N GLY A 273 -29.45 -17.57 20.45
CA GLY A 273 -30.41 -18.67 20.49
C GLY A 273 -29.99 -19.75 21.48
N LYS A 274 -30.89 -20.69 21.78
CA LYS A 274 -30.67 -21.78 22.75
C LYS A 274 -29.44 -22.65 22.39
N GLU A 275 -29.29 -23.03 21.12
CA GLU A 275 -28.21 -23.88 20.65
C GLU A 275 -26.82 -23.24 20.95
N LYS A 276 -26.65 -22.00 20.51
CA LYS A 276 -25.40 -21.27 20.79
C LYS A 276 -25.17 -21.06 22.29
N SER A 277 -26.22 -20.85 23.06
CA SER A 277 -26.09 -20.71 24.51
C SER A 277 -25.68 -22.05 25.15
N GLN A 278 -26.27 -23.18 24.72
CA GLN A 278 -25.92 -24.50 25.20
C GLN A 278 -24.45 -24.86 25.01
N GLU A 279 -23.90 -24.54 23.82
CA GLU A 279 -22.49 -24.80 23.49
C GLU A 279 -21.51 -23.98 24.33
N ASN A 280 -21.98 -22.90 24.95
CA ASN A 280 -21.13 -21.92 25.64
C ASN A 280 -21.41 -21.81 27.15
N LEU A 281 -22.29 -22.66 27.70
CA LEU A 281 -22.59 -22.68 29.13
C LEU A 281 -21.34 -22.88 29.97
N ASN A 282 -21.19 -22.08 31.00
CA ASN A 282 -20.15 -22.20 32.02
C ASN A 282 -18.70 -22.17 31.49
N THR A 283 -18.54 -21.77 30.24
CA THR A 283 -17.23 -21.54 29.58
C THR A 283 -17.09 -20.12 29.09
N VAL A 284 -18.10 -19.64 28.39
CA VAL A 284 -18.18 -18.26 27.84
C VAL A 284 -19.27 -17.45 28.51
N ILE A 285 -20.44 -18.06 28.82
CA ILE A 285 -21.57 -17.41 29.49
C ILE A 285 -21.81 -18.00 30.88
N PHE A 286 -22.16 -17.11 31.81
CA PHE A 286 -22.34 -17.42 33.23
C PHE A 286 -23.52 -16.64 33.79
N GLY A 287 -24.11 -17.15 34.87
CA GLY A 287 -25.01 -16.37 35.73
C GLY A 287 -24.25 -15.33 36.54
N ARG A 288 -24.83 -14.16 36.69
CA ARG A 288 -24.28 -13.09 37.55
C ARG A 288 -25.37 -12.48 38.39
N LYS A 289 -25.11 -12.28 39.69
CA LYS A 289 -26.03 -11.56 40.56
C LYS A 289 -25.93 -10.06 40.30
N ALA A 290 -27.05 -9.39 40.05
CA ALA A 290 -27.13 -7.97 39.76
C ALA A 290 -28.27 -7.31 40.54
N VAL A 291 -28.35 -6.00 40.52
CA VAL A 291 -29.49 -5.24 41.07
C VAL A 291 -30.75 -5.65 40.29
N GLY A 292 -31.76 -6.15 41.01
CA GLY A 292 -33.00 -6.60 40.39
C GLY A 292 -33.04 -8.08 40.04
N GLY A 293 -32.03 -8.90 40.39
CA GLY A 293 -32.06 -10.35 40.19
C GLY A 293 -30.84 -10.94 39.51
N TRP A 294 -31.08 -11.97 38.71
CA TRP A 294 -30.06 -12.65 37.95
C TRP A 294 -29.96 -12.15 36.52
N GLN A 295 -28.78 -12.15 35.96
CA GLN A 295 -28.53 -11.87 34.54
C GLN A 295 -27.51 -12.88 33.97
N VAL A 296 -27.55 -13.12 32.67
CA VAL A 296 -26.50 -13.85 31.96
C VAL A 296 -25.49 -12.86 31.45
N VAL A 297 -24.21 -13.12 31.75
CA VAL A 297 -23.08 -12.34 31.25
C VAL A 297 -22.18 -13.22 30.39
N LYS A 298 -21.54 -12.60 29.41
CA LYS A 298 -20.59 -13.21 28.49
C LYS A 298 -19.18 -12.68 28.80
N LYS A 299 -18.19 -13.56 28.89
CA LYS A 299 -16.78 -13.17 28.84
C LYS A 299 -16.46 -12.67 27.44
N TYR A 300 -16.13 -11.40 27.29
CA TYR A 300 -15.80 -10.74 26.04
C TYR A 300 -14.30 -10.46 26.02
N ARG A 301 -13.58 -11.14 25.11
CA ARG A 301 -12.12 -11.09 25.02
C ARG A 301 -11.61 -10.36 23.80
N ASP A 302 -12.55 -9.86 22.98
CA ASP A 302 -12.22 -9.20 21.73
C ASP A 302 -11.71 -7.79 22.01
N ASP A 303 -10.51 -7.51 21.55
CA ASP A 303 -9.87 -6.19 21.54
C ASP A 303 -9.90 -5.56 20.15
N ALA A 304 -10.56 -6.22 19.18
CA ALA A 304 -10.70 -5.70 17.85
C ALA A 304 -11.55 -4.41 17.82
N TYR A 305 -11.11 -3.48 17.00
CA TYR A 305 -11.83 -2.25 16.76
C TYR A 305 -11.82 -1.87 15.27
N SER A 306 -12.75 -1.02 14.88
CA SER A 306 -12.81 -0.45 13.54
C SER A 306 -12.51 1.04 13.62
N LEU A 307 -11.68 1.52 12.71
CA LEU A 307 -11.42 2.96 12.58
C LEU A 307 -12.66 3.66 12.00
N PRO A 308 -13.05 4.81 12.54
CA PRO A 308 -14.08 5.65 11.94
C PRO A 308 -13.56 6.28 10.64
N SER A 309 -14.46 6.82 9.82
CA SER A 309 -14.08 7.59 8.62
C SER A 309 -13.73 9.06 8.91
N VAL A 310 -13.65 9.44 10.16
CA VAL A 310 -13.16 10.75 10.62
C VAL A 310 -12.04 10.51 11.63
N TRP A 311 -10.84 10.99 11.30
CA TRP A 311 -9.66 10.91 12.16
C TRP A 311 -9.34 12.30 12.71
N ASP A 312 -9.61 12.52 13.99
CA ASP A 312 -9.44 13.80 14.68
C ASP A 312 -8.36 13.75 15.76
N ASP A 313 -7.63 12.65 15.86
CA ASP A 313 -6.52 12.50 16.79
C ASP A 313 -5.37 13.45 16.45
N ALA A 314 -4.77 14.05 17.45
CA ALA A 314 -3.64 14.96 17.28
C ALA A 314 -2.42 14.31 16.61
N ASP A 315 -2.27 12.99 16.75
CA ASP A 315 -1.13 12.25 16.22
C ASP A 315 -1.13 12.13 14.68
N VAL A 316 -2.29 12.18 14.02
CA VAL A 316 -2.39 12.10 12.57
C VAL A 316 -2.29 13.46 11.86
N SER A 317 -2.26 14.55 12.62
CA SER A 317 -2.25 15.91 12.09
C SER A 317 -0.94 16.30 11.40
N SER A 318 -0.98 17.23 10.45
CA SER A 318 0.21 17.82 9.80
C SER A 318 1.13 18.54 10.79
N ASP A 319 0.58 19.11 11.86
CA ASP A 319 1.38 19.71 12.95
C ASP A 319 2.27 18.66 13.61
N ARG A 320 1.74 17.46 13.84
CA ARG A 320 2.50 16.32 14.39
C ARG A 320 3.63 15.94 13.46
N GLY A 321 3.38 15.87 12.16
CA GLY A 321 4.40 15.61 11.13
C GLY A 321 5.56 16.61 11.21
N THR A 322 5.23 17.91 11.29
CA THR A 322 6.21 18.98 11.45
C THR A 322 7.02 18.84 12.74
N LEU A 323 6.38 18.57 13.86
CA LEU A 323 7.05 18.38 15.15
C LEU A 323 7.96 17.15 15.13
N THR A 324 7.51 16.07 14.54
CA THR A 324 8.30 14.85 14.42
C THR A 324 9.54 15.07 13.53
N LEU A 325 9.38 15.69 12.35
CA LEU A 325 10.51 15.96 11.47
C LEU A 325 11.56 16.87 12.14
N LYS A 326 11.12 17.92 12.81
CA LYS A 326 12.02 18.85 13.54
C LYS A 326 12.95 18.14 14.52
N LYS A 327 12.48 17.09 15.21
CA LYS A 327 13.31 16.32 16.16
C LYS A 327 14.53 15.71 15.51
N TYR A 328 14.43 15.33 14.23
CA TYR A 328 15.52 14.74 13.47
C TYR A 328 16.43 15.77 12.79
N PHE A 329 16.09 17.09 12.83
CA PHE A 329 16.83 18.14 12.13
C PHE A 329 17.04 19.37 13.02
N ASP A 330 17.65 19.18 14.20
CA ASP A 330 18.06 20.23 15.15
C ASP A 330 16.93 21.23 15.47
N ASN A 331 15.69 20.77 15.54
CA ASN A 331 14.48 21.58 15.69
C ASN A 331 14.26 22.63 14.58
N LYS A 332 14.92 22.49 13.43
CA LYS A 332 14.73 23.36 12.28
C LYS A 332 13.54 22.91 11.43
N ARG A 333 12.81 23.86 10.86
CA ARG A 333 11.77 23.60 9.87
C ARG A 333 12.42 23.55 8.49
N ILE A 334 12.72 22.35 8.00
CA ILE A 334 13.40 22.11 6.71
C ILE A 334 12.44 21.71 5.58
N PHE A 335 11.21 21.35 5.92
CA PHE A 335 10.15 20.96 5.00
C PHE A 335 8.83 21.63 5.39
N ALA A 336 8.01 22.01 4.41
CA ALA A 336 6.85 22.87 4.66
C ALA A 336 5.72 22.12 5.39
N PHE A 337 5.29 20.98 4.83
CA PHE A 337 4.12 20.22 5.29
C PHE A 337 4.39 18.71 5.30
N PRO A 338 5.28 18.22 6.18
CA PRO A 338 5.52 16.78 6.28
C PRO A 338 4.30 16.10 6.91
N LYS A 339 3.90 14.97 6.33
CA LYS A 339 2.86 14.13 6.94
C LYS A 339 3.35 13.51 8.24
N SER A 340 2.40 13.14 9.11
CA SER A 340 2.70 12.42 10.33
C SER A 340 3.07 10.96 10.03
N PRO A 341 4.14 10.41 10.61
CA PRO A 341 4.41 8.97 10.54
C PRO A 341 3.26 8.12 11.08
N GLU A 342 2.56 8.60 12.09
CA GLU A 342 1.43 7.92 12.72
C GLU A 342 0.22 7.82 11.76
N LEU A 343 -0.01 8.83 10.91
CA LEU A 343 -1.01 8.75 9.83
C LEU A 343 -0.70 7.61 8.87
N ILE A 344 0.55 7.53 8.41
CA ILE A 344 0.97 6.50 7.46
C ILE A 344 0.98 5.12 8.15
N ALA A 345 1.41 5.04 9.42
CA ALA A 345 1.38 3.80 10.18
C ALA A 345 -0.05 3.21 10.25
N ARG A 346 -1.08 4.04 10.45
CA ARG A 346 -2.49 3.59 10.39
C ARG A 346 -2.87 3.01 9.01
N CYS A 347 -2.42 3.64 7.92
CA CYS A 347 -2.65 3.10 6.58
C CYS A 347 -1.99 1.72 6.43
N LEU A 348 -0.76 1.58 6.93
CA LEU A 348 0.00 0.33 6.90
C LEU A 348 -0.66 -0.75 7.77
N GLU A 349 -1.13 -0.41 8.98
CA GLU A 349 -1.85 -1.33 9.85
C GLU A 349 -3.11 -1.89 9.19
N ILE A 350 -3.83 -1.06 8.42
CA ILE A 350 -5.03 -1.49 7.69
C ILE A 350 -4.70 -2.43 6.52
N ALA A 351 -3.60 -2.16 5.78
CA ALA A 351 -3.40 -2.74 4.46
C ALA A 351 -2.12 -3.57 4.30
N SER A 352 -1.17 -3.54 5.24
CA SER A 352 0.09 -4.25 5.10
C SER A 352 0.14 -5.54 5.91
N THR A 353 0.90 -6.51 5.41
CA THR A 353 1.36 -7.67 6.17
C THR A 353 2.72 -7.36 6.79
N LYS A 354 3.23 -8.26 7.65
CA LYS A 354 4.57 -8.09 8.26
C LYS A 354 5.73 -8.23 7.27
N ASP A 355 5.48 -8.85 6.14
CA ASP A 355 6.45 -9.03 5.06
C ASP A 355 5.78 -8.64 3.74
N CYS A 356 5.95 -7.41 3.32
CA CYS A 356 5.36 -6.86 2.10
C CYS A 356 6.12 -5.61 1.63
N ILE A 357 5.75 -5.12 0.46
CA ILE A 357 6.36 -3.95 -0.16
C ILE A 357 5.38 -2.78 -0.10
N ILE A 358 5.87 -1.64 0.34
CA ILE A 358 5.16 -0.36 0.43
C ILE A 358 5.78 0.61 -0.58
N LEU A 359 4.97 1.29 -1.37
CA LEU A 359 5.40 2.27 -2.36
C LEU A 359 4.85 3.65 -2.03
N ASP A 360 5.72 4.66 -2.15
CA ASP A 360 5.34 6.08 -2.14
C ASP A 360 6.05 6.79 -3.28
N SER A 361 5.30 7.18 -4.31
CA SER A 361 5.85 7.86 -5.48
C SER A 361 5.94 9.38 -5.36
N PHE A 362 5.57 9.92 -4.21
CA PHE A 362 5.72 11.33 -3.85
C PHE A 362 6.42 11.40 -2.48
N GLY A 363 7.66 10.87 -2.43
CA GLY A 363 8.39 10.58 -1.21
C GLY A 363 8.55 11.74 -0.23
N GLY A 364 8.58 12.98 -0.76
CA GLY A 364 8.62 14.20 0.02
C GLY A 364 9.74 14.17 1.07
N SER A 365 9.37 14.36 2.32
CA SER A 365 10.35 14.31 3.42
C SER A 365 10.70 12.88 3.90
N GLY A 366 10.27 11.80 3.23
CA GLY A 366 10.56 10.41 3.62
C GLY A 366 9.72 9.88 4.78
N THR A 367 8.50 10.39 4.95
CA THR A 367 7.63 9.99 6.06
C THR A 367 7.20 8.53 5.97
N THR A 368 6.93 8.02 4.77
CA THR A 368 6.52 6.64 4.55
C THR A 368 7.61 5.64 4.97
N ALA A 369 8.87 5.89 4.60
CA ALA A 369 9.99 5.07 5.07
C ALA A 369 10.12 5.09 6.60
N HIS A 370 9.97 6.26 7.22
CA HIS A 370 9.99 6.42 8.67
C HIS A 370 8.89 5.58 9.35
N ALA A 371 7.67 5.61 8.83
CA ALA A 371 6.55 4.82 9.36
C ALA A 371 6.80 3.31 9.22
N VAL A 372 7.32 2.87 8.06
CA VAL A 372 7.66 1.46 7.82
C VAL A 372 8.72 0.96 8.79
N LEU A 373 9.80 1.71 8.98
CA LEU A 373 10.90 1.35 9.90
C LEU A 373 10.42 1.28 11.35
N ASN A 374 9.62 2.25 11.79
CA ASN A 374 9.04 2.25 13.13
C ASN A 374 8.13 1.03 13.35
N LEU A 375 7.26 0.73 12.38
CA LEU A 375 6.33 -0.39 12.50
C LEU A 375 7.07 -1.73 12.52
N ASN A 376 8.10 -1.91 11.67
CA ASN A 376 8.96 -3.09 11.70
C ASN A 376 9.65 -3.30 13.05
N ARG A 377 10.16 -2.20 13.65
CA ARG A 377 10.75 -2.26 14.99
C ARG A 377 9.72 -2.63 16.06
N GLN A 378 8.50 -2.13 15.93
CA GLN A 378 7.43 -2.34 16.92
C GLN A 378 6.91 -3.78 16.91
N ASP A 379 6.68 -4.36 15.73
CA ASP A 379 6.01 -5.65 15.58
C ASP A 379 6.91 -6.79 15.07
N GLY A 380 8.23 -6.51 14.88
CA GLY A 380 9.20 -7.47 14.34
C GLY A 380 8.97 -7.81 12.87
N GLY A 381 8.31 -6.94 12.12
CA GLY A 381 8.06 -7.08 10.69
C GLY A 381 9.30 -6.85 9.82
N ASN A 382 9.18 -7.23 8.55
CA ASN A 382 10.22 -7.08 7.51
C ASN A 382 9.66 -6.36 6.28
N ARG A 383 8.76 -5.39 6.48
CA ARG A 383 8.20 -4.59 5.39
C ARG A 383 9.30 -3.83 4.68
N LYS A 384 9.18 -3.70 3.37
CA LYS A 384 10.11 -2.95 2.53
C LYS A 384 9.42 -1.68 2.04
N PHE A 385 10.22 -0.62 1.88
CA PHE A 385 9.72 0.62 1.28
C PHE A 385 10.43 0.94 -0.02
N ILE A 386 9.70 1.54 -0.95
CA ILE A 386 10.20 2.15 -2.17
C ILE A 386 9.68 3.59 -2.18
N LEU A 387 10.59 4.56 -2.17
CA LEU A 387 10.26 5.97 -2.30
C LEU A 387 10.75 6.49 -3.65
N CYS A 388 9.91 7.26 -4.36
CA CYS A 388 10.34 8.04 -5.52
C CYS A 388 10.20 9.52 -5.18
N GLU A 389 11.25 10.33 -5.43
CA GLU A 389 11.24 11.77 -5.21
C GLU A 389 11.96 12.48 -6.36
N MET A 390 11.28 13.43 -6.98
CA MET A 390 11.81 14.11 -8.17
C MET A 390 12.65 15.36 -7.86
N CYS A 391 12.52 15.91 -6.66
CA CYS A 391 13.15 17.16 -6.30
C CYS A 391 14.59 16.95 -5.78
N ASP A 392 15.43 17.95 -5.99
CA ASP A 392 16.85 17.95 -5.58
C ASP A 392 17.10 17.68 -4.09
N TYR A 393 16.07 17.82 -3.25
CA TYR A 393 16.15 17.50 -1.83
C TYR A 393 16.03 16.00 -1.50
N ALA A 394 15.86 15.13 -2.48
CA ALA A 394 15.77 13.68 -2.30
C ALA A 394 16.95 13.14 -1.46
N GLU A 395 18.16 13.63 -1.72
CA GLU A 395 19.37 13.25 -0.96
C GLU A 395 19.43 13.97 0.40
N THR A 396 19.19 15.29 0.42
CA THR A 396 19.48 16.13 1.59
C THR A 396 18.38 16.13 2.66
N ILE A 397 17.16 15.78 2.28
CA ILE A 397 16.02 15.70 3.21
C ILE A 397 15.46 14.29 3.27
N THR A 398 15.04 13.70 2.14
CA THR A 398 14.36 12.39 2.12
C THR A 398 15.29 11.29 2.63
N ALA A 399 16.43 11.10 1.97
CA ALA A 399 17.41 10.08 2.36
C ALA A 399 18.03 10.39 3.72
N GLU A 400 18.34 11.65 4.01
CA GLU A 400 18.92 12.06 5.29
C GLU A 400 17.97 11.79 6.48
N ARG A 401 16.67 12.02 6.33
CA ARG A 401 15.70 11.60 7.35
C ARG A 401 15.74 10.11 7.60
N VAL A 402 15.77 9.31 6.54
CA VAL A 402 15.79 7.85 6.65
C VAL A 402 17.08 7.38 7.31
N ARG A 403 18.24 7.97 6.99
CA ARG A 403 19.52 7.69 7.68
C ARG A 403 19.41 7.94 9.18
N ARG A 404 18.85 9.08 9.57
CA ARG A 404 18.69 9.45 11.00
C ARG A 404 17.69 8.58 11.74
N VAL A 405 16.65 8.11 11.06
CA VAL A 405 15.71 7.14 11.64
C VAL A 405 16.41 5.80 11.86
N ILE A 406 17.21 5.32 10.91
CA ILE A 406 17.94 4.06 11.01
C ILE A 406 19.01 4.12 12.11
N SER A 407 19.85 5.18 12.10
CA SER A 407 20.98 5.30 13.01
C SER A 407 20.61 5.78 14.41
N GLY A 408 19.45 6.44 14.55
CA GLY A 408 19.15 7.27 15.70
C GLY A 408 19.73 8.68 15.56
N TYR A 409 19.25 9.61 16.37
CA TYR A 409 19.66 11.01 16.29
C TYR A 409 19.54 11.73 17.64
N GLY A 410 20.41 12.73 17.84
CA GLY A 410 20.42 13.56 19.04
C GLY A 410 21.17 12.94 20.21
N GLU A 411 21.30 13.70 21.29
CA GLU A 411 22.05 13.32 22.49
C GLU A 411 21.24 13.61 23.77
N GLY A 412 21.59 12.90 24.85
CA GLY A 412 21.00 13.10 26.16
C GLY A 412 19.49 12.86 26.18
N LYS A 413 18.73 13.80 26.74
CA LYS A 413 17.24 13.67 26.88
C LYS A 413 16.48 13.77 25.57
N ASN A 414 17.12 14.27 24.51
CA ASN A 414 16.52 14.41 23.18
C ASN A 414 16.98 13.30 22.21
N ALA A 415 17.73 12.33 22.71
CA ALA A 415 18.16 11.20 21.89
C ALA A 415 16.95 10.40 21.40
N VAL A 416 16.95 10.10 20.11
CA VAL A 416 16.02 9.19 19.46
C VAL A 416 16.81 7.94 19.07
N GLU A 417 16.42 6.81 19.60
CA GLU A 417 17.07 5.54 19.30
C GLU A 417 16.78 5.12 17.86
N GLY A 418 17.80 4.63 17.14
CA GLY A 418 17.67 4.15 15.79
C GLY A 418 16.82 2.90 15.67
N THR A 419 16.15 2.76 14.55
CA THR A 419 15.36 1.57 14.22
C THR A 419 16.22 0.41 13.73
N GLY A 420 17.47 0.70 13.30
CA GLY A 420 18.25 -0.18 12.47
C GLY A 420 17.71 -0.27 11.04
N GLY A 421 18.33 -1.12 10.22
CA GLY A 421 17.95 -1.34 8.84
C GLY A 421 18.94 -0.73 7.84
N SER A 422 18.59 -0.79 6.56
CA SER A 422 19.41 -0.29 5.44
C SER A 422 18.51 0.12 4.28
N PHE A 423 19.04 0.91 3.34
CA PHE A 423 18.39 1.21 2.07
C PHE A 423 19.44 1.44 0.97
N ASP A 424 19.02 1.24 -0.27
CA ASP A 424 19.78 1.59 -1.46
C ASP A 424 19.24 2.89 -2.06
N PHE A 425 20.14 3.80 -2.43
CA PHE A 425 19.80 5.04 -3.11
C PHE A 425 20.10 4.92 -4.60
N TYR A 426 19.10 5.25 -5.42
CA TYR A 426 19.14 5.15 -6.87
C TYR A 426 18.92 6.52 -7.53
N GLU A 427 19.56 6.69 -8.67
CA GLU A 427 19.22 7.72 -9.67
C GLU A 427 18.55 7.05 -10.87
N LEU A 428 17.70 7.80 -11.58
CA LEU A 428 17.26 7.39 -12.90
C LEU A 428 18.44 7.47 -13.88
N GLY A 429 18.90 6.31 -14.32
CA GLY A 429 20.00 6.19 -15.26
C GLY A 429 19.55 6.36 -16.72
N GLU A 430 20.31 5.79 -17.63
CA GLU A 430 20.08 5.84 -19.06
C GLU A 430 18.79 5.11 -19.47
N THR A 431 18.23 5.50 -20.60
CA THR A 431 17.12 4.77 -21.22
C THR A 431 17.63 3.47 -21.85
N ILE A 432 16.84 2.40 -21.80
CA ILE A 432 17.20 1.12 -22.45
C ILE A 432 17.33 1.28 -23.97
N PHE A 433 16.52 2.12 -24.57
CA PHE A 433 16.65 2.48 -25.97
C PHE A 433 17.17 3.92 -26.10
N ASP A 434 18.14 4.11 -26.98
CA ASP A 434 18.55 5.45 -27.36
C ASP A 434 17.38 6.15 -28.08
N PRO A 435 16.93 7.31 -27.60
CA PRO A 435 15.73 7.97 -28.12
C PRO A 435 15.91 8.52 -29.54
N LYS A 436 17.15 8.68 -30.01
CA LYS A 436 17.46 9.21 -31.37
C LYS A 436 17.56 8.11 -32.40
N THR A 437 18.21 7.01 -32.06
CA THR A 437 18.49 5.91 -32.99
C THR A 437 17.47 4.78 -32.85
N GLY A 438 16.80 4.65 -31.71
CA GLY A 438 15.92 3.53 -31.39
C GLY A 438 16.65 2.20 -31.16
N LEU A 439 17.98 2.21 -31.15
CA LEU A 439 18.78 1.05 -30.83
C LEU A 439 18.88 0.86 -29.30
N LEU A 440 19.28 -0.34 -28.87
CA LEU A 440 19.63 -0.56 -27.47
C LEU A 440 20.78 0.37 -27.07
N ASN A 441 20.67 0.94 -25.89
CA ASN A 441 21.70 1.82 -25.37
C ASN A 441 22.84 0.99 -24.79
N ASN A 442 24.00 1.02 -25.44
CA ASN A 442 25.18 0.25 -25.05
C ASN A 442 25.76 0.66 -23.68
N SER A 443 25.38 1.82 -23.15
CA SER A 443 25.74 2.25 -21.79
C SER A 443 24.79 1.73 -20.70
N ALA A 444 23.63 1.18 -21.09
CA ALA A 444 22.69 0.60 -20.14
C ALA A 444 23.22 -0.73 -19.59
N ASN A 445 22.93 -1.03 -18.34
CA ASN A 445 23.31 -2.29 -17.72
C ASN A 445 22.62 -3.47 -18.41
N VAL A 446 23.40 -4.43 -18.89
CA VAL A 446 22.90 -5.60 -19.63
C VAL A 446 21.89 -6.40 -18.82
N GLU A 447 22.09 -6.55 -17.51
CA GLU A 447 21.17 -7.31 -16.66
C GLU A 447 19.81 -6.61 -16.55
N GLN A 448 19.77 -5.29 -16.54
CA GLN A 448 18.52 -4.53 -16.57
C GLN A 448 17.83 -4.59 -17.93
N ILE A 449 18.61 -4.67 -19.03
CA ILE A 449 18.05 -4.96 -20.37
C ILE A 449 17.42 -6.36 -20.40
N ARG A 450 18.09 -7.37 -19.82
CA ARG A 450 17.59 -8.74 -19.69
C ARG A 450 16.26 -8.78 -18.93
N GLN A 451 16.22 -8.10 -17.78
CA GLN A 451 15.02 -7.94 -16.96
C GLN A 451 13.86 -7.30 -17.74
N TYR A 452 14.15 -6.24 -18.50
CA TYR A 452 13.17 -5.57 -19.35
C TYR A 452 12.65 -6.48 -20.45
N VAL A 453 13.53 -7.18 -21.20
CA VAL A 453 13.14 -8.10 -22.27
C VAL A 453 12.29 -9.25 -21.74
N TRP A 454 12.70 -9.85 -20.63
CA TRP A 454 11.91 -10.89 -19.97
C TRP A 454 10.50 -10.39 -19.61
N TYR A 455 10.43 -9.24 -18.96
CA TYR A 455 9.17 -8.67 -18.54
C TYR A 455 8.23 -8.35 -19.71
N THR A 456 8.74 -7.73 -20.77
CA THR A 456 7.93 -7.35 -21.93
C THR A 456 7.40 -8.56 -22.72
N GLU A 457 8.03 -9.70 -22.59
CA GLU A 457 7.61 -10.95 -23.21
C GLU A 457 6.64 -11.77 -22.36
N THR A 458 6.88 -11.81 -21.06
CA THR A 458 6.20 -12.74 -20.17
C THR A 458 5.22 -12.08 -19.21
N HIS A 459 5.33 -10.77 -18.97
CA HIS A 459 4.65 -10.02 -17.91
C HIS A 459 4.85 -10.64 -16.51
N THR A 460 6.02 -11.27 -16.31
CA THR A 460 6.42 -11.82 -15.03
C THR A 460 7.75 -11.23 -14.59
N SER A 461 8.02 -11.28 -13.30
CA SER A 461 9.29 -10.79 -12.79
C SER A 461 10.44 -11.66 -13.24
N TYR A 462 11.54 -11.00 -13.59
CA TYR A 462 12.79 -11.67 -13.90
C TYR A 462 13.48 -12.16 -12.63
N ILE A 463 13.88 -13.42 -12.63
CA ILE A 463 14.68 -14.01 -11.58
C ILE A 463 15.98 -14.45 -12.24
N PRO A 464 17.12 -13.79 -11.94
CA PRO A 464 18.40 -14.20 -12.46
C PRO A 464 18.68 -15.66 -12.10
N ASP A 465 19.13 -16.43 -13.08
CA ASP A 465 19.41 -17.85 -12.88
C ASP A 465 20.91 -18.08 -12.73
N GLU A 466 21.39 -18.16 -11.53
CA GLU A 466 22.81 -18.36 -11.20
C GLU A 466 23.31 -19.81 -11.40
N GLY A 467 22.63 -20.67 -12.17
CA GLY A 467 23.04 -22.08 -12.22
C GLY A 467 22.75 -22.86 -13.49
N ARG A 468 22.05 -22.34 -14.46
CA ARG A 468 21.56 -23.13 -15.61
C ARG A 468 22.53 -23.30 -16.80
N GLY A 469 23.75 -22.90 -16.65
CA GLY A 469 24.83 -23.27 -17.58
C GLY A 469 24.91 -22.50 -18.90
N ASN A 470 23.92 -21.66 -19.26
CA ASN A 470 23.97 -20.78 -20.42
C ASN A 470 23.72 -19.32 -20.00
N LYS A 471 24.73 -18.45 -20.12
CA LYS A 471 24.68 -17.05 -19.71
C LYS A 471 23.59 -16.23 -20.42
N TYR A 472 23.07 -16.70 -21.55
CA TYR A 472 22.07 -16.00 -22.34
C TYR A 472 20.62 -16.44 -21.99
N LEU A 473 20.43 -17.50 -21.22
CA LEU A 473 19.11 -17.93 -20.80
C LEU A 473 18.51 -16.87 -19.87
N LEU A 474 17.32 -16.36 -20.22
CA LEU A 474 16.51 -15.50 -19.35
C LEU A 474 15.69 -16.31 -18.35
N GLY A 475 15.11 -17.40 -18.81
CA GLY A 475 14.25 -18.27 -18.02
C GLY A 475 13.30 -19.09 -18.87
N THR A 476 12.41 -19.83 -18.19
CA THR A 476 11.36 -20.65 -18.82
C THR A 476 10.00 -20.07 -18.46
N HIS A 477 9.14 -19.86 -19.46
CA HIS A 477 7.75 -19.42 -19.25
C HIS A 477 6.83 -20.12 -20.26
N ASN A 478 5.68 -20.66 -19.81
CA ASN A 478 4.71 -21.34 -20.66
C ASN A 478 5.33 -22.40 -21.60
N PHE A 479 6.20 -23.26 -21.06
CA PHE A 479 6.91 -24.34 -21.79
C PHE A 479 7.93 -23.85 -22.81
N ALA A 480 8.20 -22.55 -22.91
CA ALA A 480 9.21 -21.97 -23.78
C ALA A 480 10.41 -21.48 -22.97
N ASP A 481 11.62 -21.76 -23.47
CA ASP A 481 12.86 -21.18 -22.96
C ASP A 481 13.20 -19.91 -23.74
N TYR A 482 13.49 -18.84 -23.02
CA TYR A 482 13.81 -17.54 -23.57
C TYR A 482 15.30 -17.29 -23.47
N TYR A 483 15.94 -16.99 -24.60
CA TYR A 483 17.35 -16.66 -24.68
C TYR A 483 17.53 -15.24 -25.23
N PHE A 484 18.31 -14.44 -24.52
CA PHE A 484 18.70 -13.10 -24.93
C PHE A 484 20.19 -13.11 -25.28
N TYR A 485 20.50 -13.51 -26.54
CA TYR A 485 21.84 -13.54 -27.07
C TYR A 485 22.21 -12.12 -27.53
N TYR A 486 22.75 -11.36 -26.59
CA TYR A 486 23.12 -9.98 -26.78
C TYR A 486 24.48 -9.71 -26.15
N GLU A 487 25.38 -9.06 -26.92
CA GLU A 487 26.66 -8.54 -26.49
C GLU A 487 26.73 -7.05 -26.88
N PRO A 488 27.03 -6.12 -25.92
CA PRO A 488 26.99 -4.68 -26.22
C PRO A 488 27.95 -4.20 -27.29
N GLN A 489 29.06 -4.92 -27.51
CA GLN A 489 30.14 -4.52 -28.42
C GLN A 489 30.26 -5.37 -29.67
N ASP A 490 29.58 -6.52 -29.73
CA ASP A 490 29.70 -7.50 -30.79
C ASP A 490 28.35 -7.85 -31.39
N GLU A 491 28.30 -8.05 -32.71
CA GLU A 491 27.09 -8.55 -33.39
C GLU A 491 26.87 -10.02 -33.06
N THR A 492 25.69 -10.35 -32.54
CA THR A 492 25.32 -11.72 -32.19
C THR A 492 24.56 -12.41 -33.31
N VAL A 493 24.89 -13.68 -33.56
CA VAL A 493 24.36 -14.46 -34.68
C VAL A 493 23.77 -15.78 -34.18
N LEU A 494 22.46 -15.97 -34.41
CA LEU A 494 21.84 -17.27 -34.20
C LEU A 494 22.24 -18.23 -35.33
N ASP A 495 23.08 -19.19 -35.01
CA ASP A 495 23.60 -20.22 -35.88
C ASP A 495 23.66 -21.60 -35.18
N TRP A 496 24.23 -22.60 -35.83
CA TRP A 496 24.40 -23.93 -35.24
C TRP A 496 25.39 -23.97 -34.07
N GLU A 497 26.38 -23.08 -34.06
CA GLU A 497 27.36 -23.00 -33.00
C GLU A 497 26.68 -22.50 -31.70
N PHE A 498 25.86 -21.46 -31.82
CA PHE A 498 25.07 -20.99 -30.67
C PHE A 498 24.08 -22.08 -30.21
N LEU A 499 23.35 -22.75 -31.12
CA LEU A 499 22.40 -23.79 -30.73
C LEU A 499 23.07 -24.96 -30.00
N ALA A 500 24.32 -25.29 -30.35
CA ALA A 500 25.09 -26.32 -29.65
C ALA A 500 25.41 -25.98 -28.19
N THR A 501 25.33 -24.71 -27.79
CA THR A 501 25.48 -24.27 -26.39
C THR A 501 24.25 -24.54 -25.55
N ILE A 502 23.07 -24.74 -26.17
CA ILE A 502 21.80 -24.98 -25.47
C ILE A 502 21.74 -26.48 -25.12
N LYS A 503 21.90 -26.78 -23.84
CA LYS A 503 21.89 -28.15 -23.29
C LYS A 503 20.53 -28.61 -22.79
N GLN A 504 19.65 -27.66 -22.43
CA GLN A 504 18.31 -27.96 -21.94
C GLN A 504 17.34 -28.23 -23.09
N ARG A 505 16.37 -29.09 -22.86
CA ARG A 505 15.27 -29.35 -23.82
C ARG A 505 14.02 -28.63 -23.34
N ALA A 506 13.47 -27.76 -24.18
CA ALA A 506 12.18 -27.13 -24.03
C ALA A 506 11.24 -27.52 -25.20
N GLU A 507 9.96 -27.28 -25.02
CA GLU A 507 8.98 -27.49 -26.10
C GLU A 507 9.13 -26.42 -27.18
N GLN A 508 9.54 -25.21 -26.80
CA GLN A 508 9.79 -24.09 -27.69
C GLN A 508 10.99 -23.27 -27.21
N TYR A 509 11.69 -22.65 -28.15
CA TYR A 509 12.78 -21.72 -27.88
C TYR A 509 12.45 -20.35 -28.47
N ILE A 510 12.54 -19.30 -27.67
CA ILE A 510 12.42 -17.90 -28.10
C ILE A 510 13.80 -17.29 -27.98
N ILE A 511 14.43 -16.99 -29.11
CA ILE A 511 15.84 -16.57 -29.13
C ILE A 511 15.96 -15.18 -29.75
N PHE A 512 16.44 -14.24 -28.97
CA PHE A 512 16.80 -12.90 -29.42
C PHE A 512 18.26 -12.87 -29.84
N ALA A 513 18.56 -12.35 -31.05
CA ALA A 513 19.91 -12.05 -31.51
C ALA A 513 19.87 -10.95 -32.58
N ASP A 514 21.04 -10.40 -32.97
CA ASP A 514 21.12 -9.36 -34.00
C ASP A 514 20.83 -9.94 -35.39
N ARG A 515 21.26 -11.18 -35.66
CA ARG A 515 21.04 -11.86 -36.92
C ARG A 515 20.71 -13.33 -36.72
N CYS A 516 20.11 -13.93 -37.76
CA CYS A 516 19.89 -15.37 -37.86
C CYS A 516 20.44 -15.88 -39.19
N LEU A 517 21.22 -16.97 -39.16
CA LEU A 517 21.73 -17.67 -40.34
C LEU A 517 21.03 -19.01 -40.62
N LEU A 518 20.10 -19.41 -39.75
CA LEU A 518 19.29 -20.63 -39.93
C LEU A 518 18.14 -20.35 -40.89
N ALA A 519 17.85 -21.34 -41.75
CA ALA A 519 16.70 -21.28 -42.62
C ALA A 519 15.39 -21.44 -41.84
N ASP A 520 14.30 -20.88 -42.34
CA ASP A 520 12.98 -20.94 -41.67
C ASP A 520 12.52 -22.40 -41.44
N GLU A 521 12.87 -23.32 -42.33
CA GLU A 521 12.58 -24.76 -42.20
C GLU A 521 13.27 -25.36 -40.96
N GLU A 522 14.52 -24.97 -40.70
CA GLU A 522 15.27 -25.43 -39.52
C GLU A 522 14.75 -24.83 -38.24
N LEU A 523 14.38 -23.53 -38.24
CA LEU A 523 13.73 -22.88 -37.12
C LEU A 523 12.43 -23.59 -36.74
N GLN A 524 11.58 -23.91 -37.72
CA GLN A 524 10.33 -24.62 -37.49
C GLN A 524 10.55 -26.05 -36.98
N LYS A 525 11.50 -26.78 -37.55
CA LYS A 525 11.85 -28.16 -37.15
C LYS A 525 12.31 -28.25 -35.70
N HIS A 526 12.96 -27.22 -35.21
CA HIS A 526 13.48 -27.14 -33.85
C HIS A 526 12.60 -26.33 -32.89
N ASN A 527 11.40 -25.92 -33.33
CA ASN A 527 10.49 -25.08 -32.55
C ASN A 527 11.14 -23.78 -32.04
N ILE A 528 11.92 -23.12 -32.88
CA ILE A 528 12.61 -21.87 -32.57
C ILE A 528 11.84 -20.68 -33.12
N VAL A 529 11.56 -19.70 -32.28
CA VAL A 529 11.08 -18.38 -32.68
C VAL A 529 12.24 -17.40 -32.56
N PHE A 530 12.77 -16.97 -33.73
CA PHE A 530 13.80 -15.95 -33.78
C PHE A 530 13.20 -14.54 -33.60
N LYS A 531 13.80 -13.73 -32.75
CA LYS A 531 13.47 -12.33 -32.56
C LYS A 531 14.70 -11.45 -32.75
N LYS A 532 14.61 -10.53 -33.70
CA LYS A 532 15.72 -9.64 -34.03
C LYS A 532 15.86 -8.50 -33.06
N ILE A 533 17.06 -8.30 -32.50
CA ILE A 533 17.44 -7.17 -31.66
C ILE A 533 17.74 -5.95 -32.56
N PRO A 534 17.33 -4.73 -32.20
CA PRO A 534 16.34 -4.36 -31.16
C PRO A 534 14.91 -4.34 -31.69
N ARG A 535 14.71 -4.64 -33.00
CA ARG A 535 13.44 -4.47 -33.72
C ARG A 535 12.26 -5.18 -33.04
N ASP A 536 12.49 -6.41 -32.61
CA ASP A 536 11.43 -7.29 -32.11
C ASP A 536 11.33 -7.26 -30.57
N ILE A 537 12.13 -6.43 -29.89
CA ILE A 537 11.95 -6.14 -28.48
C ILE A 537 10.75 -5.18 -28.35
N LYS A 538 9.75 -5.62 -27.63
CA LYS A 538 8.53 -4.82 -27.41
C LYS A 538 8.89 -3.54 -26.64
N ARG A 539 8.36 -2.41 -27.08
CA ARG A 539 8.40 -1.14 -26.38
C ARG A 539 7.06 -0.97 -25.67
N GLN A 540 7.06 -1.10 -24.38
CA GLN A 540 5.85 -0.93 -23.55
C GLN A 540 5.91 0.38 -22.78
#